data_3f021833088ec6af51aa3f0800694b57
#
_entry.id   3f021833088ec6af51aa3f0800694b57
#
_cell.length_a   1.000
_cell.length_b   1.000
_cell.length_c   1.000
_cell.angle_alpha   90.00
_cell.angle_beta   90.00
_cell.angle_gamma   90.00
#
_symmetry.space_group_name_H-M   'P 1'
#
loop_
_entity.id
_entity.type
_entity.pdbx_description
1 polymer ?
#
loop_
_entity_poly.entity_id
_entity_poly.type
_entity_poly.pdbx_seq_one_letter_code
_entity_poly.pdbx_strand_id
1 'polypeptide(L)'
;MSRPLSGAVVVELLTAVAQMQTLRTRETDSIDQRGEVRHAAALLRAGALQAAIFNSAHFSSIATDAAGVIQIFNVGAERMLGYAAADLVNQNTPADISDPREIIARATALSLEFGTPIAPGFEALVFKASRTIEDIYELTYIRKDGSRLPAVVSVTALRD
;
A
#
# COMPACT_ATOMS: atom_id res chain seq x y z
N MET A 1 11.26 9.49 -21.97
CA MET A 1 10.85 10.73 -21.29
C MET A 1 9.90 10.32 -20.17
N SER A 2 10.41 10.28 -18.95
CA SER A 2 9.60 9.95 -17.76
C SER A 2 8.72 11.16 -17.44
N ARG A 3 7.40 10.98 -17.50
CA ARG A 3 6.45 11.97 -16.99
C ARG A 3 6.67 12.11 -15.47
N PRO A 4 6.69 13.31 -14.91
CA PRO A 4 6.68 13.48 -13.48
C PRO A 4 5.40 12.87 -12.93
N LEU A 5 5.52 12.13 -11.82
CA LEU A 5 4.41 11.50 -11.10
C LEU A 5 3.61 12.57 -10.33
N SER A 6 3.09 13.55 -11.04
CA SER A 6 2.18 14.55 -10.46
C SER A 6 0.88 13.85 -10.03
N GLY A 7 0.60 13.83 -8.74
CA GLY A 7 -0.59 13.21 -8.19
C GLY A 7 -0.51 11.70 -7.92
N ALA A 8 0.69 11.15 -7.76
CA ALA A 8 0.85 9.74 -7.39
C ALA A 8 0.28 9.45 -6.00
N VAL A 9 -0.36 8.31 -5.86
CA VAL A 9 -0.85 7.78 -4.58
C VAL A 9 -0.06 6.54 -4.23
N VAL A 10 0.55 6.52 -3.05
CA VAL A 10 1.21 5.32 -2.52
C VAL A 10 0.27 4.62 -1.56
N VAL A 11 0.00 3.38 -1.82
CA VAL A 11 -0.75 2.48 -0.94
C VAL A 11 0.24 1.52 -0.29
N GLU A 12 0.50 1.71 0.99
CA GLU A 12 1.35 0.80 1.76
C GLU A 12 0.49 -0.30 2.41
N LEU A 13 0.83 -1.54 2.08
CA LEU A 13 0.20 -2.72 2.62
C LEU A 13 1.00 -3.24 3.81
N LEU A 14 0.50 -2.99 5.01
CA LEU A 14 0.96 -3.66 6.21
C LEU A 14 0.05 -4.87 6.47
N THR A 15 0.58 -6.08 6.32
CA THR A 15 -0.19 -7.27 6.67
C THR A 15 -0.19 -7.48 8.18
N ALA A 16 -1.37 -7.56 8.80
CA ALA A 16 -1.51 -7.77 10.25
C ALA A 16 -0.84 -9.07 10.74
N VAL A 17 -0.74 -10.09 9.89
CA VAL A 17 -0.05 -11.35 10.20
C VAL A 17 1.46 -11.13 10.31
N ALA A 18 2.05 -10.30 9.46
CA ALA A 18 3.47 -9.97 9.53
C ALA A 18 3.79 -9.15 10.79
N GLN A 19 2.89 -8.29 11.24
CA GLN A 19 3.06 -7.53 12.47
C GLN A 19 3.05 -8.42 13.72
N MET A 20 2.18 -9.44 13.81
CA MET A 20 2.16 -10.35 14.97
C MET A 20 3.39 -11.26 15.03
N GLN A 21 3.92 -11.71 13.91
CA GLN A 21 5.15 -12.51 13.85
C GLN A 21 6.39 -11.65 14.15
N THR A 22 6.42 -10.40 13.68
CA THR A 22 7.52 -9.46 13.92
C THR A 22 7.58 -9.01 15.40
N LEU A 23 6.44 -8.87 16.08
CA LEU A 23 6.39 -8.54 17.50
C LEU A 23 6.91 -9.66 18.39
N ARG A 24 6.71 -10.94 18.01
CA ARG A 24 7.25 -12.10 18.75
C ARG A 24 8.76 -12.28 18.59
N THR A 25 9.32 -11.86 17.46
CA THR A 25 10.77 -11.94 17.19
C THR A 25 11.54 -10.74 17.79
N ARG A 26 10.84 -9.64 18.10
CA ARG A 26 11.45 -8.40 18.60
C ARG A 26 12.02 -8.46 20.02
N GLU A 27 11.60 -9.42 20.85
CA GLU A 27 12.12 -9.53 22.22
C GLU A 27 13.54 -10.15 22.30
N THR A 28 13.97 -10.88 21.28
CA THR A 28 15.30 -11.52 21.26
C THR A 28 16.36 -10.77 20.47
N ASP A 29 15.98 -9.80 19.62
CA ASP A 29 16.87 -9.12 18.67
C ASP A 29 17.19 -7.64 18.98
N SER A 30 16.88 -7.17 20.21
CA SER A 30 16.94 -5.74 20.56
C SER A 30 18.35 -5.11 20.50
N ILE A 31 19.41 -5.88 20.39
CA ILE A 31 20.80 -5.39 20.34
C ILE A 31 21.27 -5.17 18.90
N ASP A 32 20.85 -6.02 17.96
CA ASP A 32 21.18 -5.88 16.53
C ASP A 32 20.36 -4.76 15.84
N GLN A 33 19.13 -4.54 16.29
CA GLN A 33 18.24 -3.54 15.69
C GLN A 33 18.74 -2.09 15.82
N ARG A 34 19.51 -1.75 16.86
CA ARG A 34 20.08 -0.39 17.00
C ARG A 34 21.18 -0.11 16.00
N GLY A 35 21.94 -1.12 15.61
CA GLY A 35 22.94 -1.03 14.53
C GLY A 35 22.27 -0.92 13.16
N GLU A 36 21.23 -1.72 12.92
CA GLU A 36 20.45 -1.70 11.67
C GLU A 36 19.66 -0.41 11.48
N VAL A 37 19.05 0.13 12.54
CA VAL A 37 18.34 1.43 12.49
C VAL A 37 19.30 2.58 12.21
N ARG A 38 20.50 2.58 12.76
CA ARG A 38 21.53 3.60 12.46
C ARG A 38 22.03 3.48 11.02
N HIS A 39 22.18 2.27 10.53
CA HIS A 39 22.59 2.02 9.14
C HIS A 39 21.48 2.42 8.16
N ALA A 40 20.22 2.09 8.46
CA ALA A 40 19.05 2.52 7.71
C ALA A 40 18.90 4.05 7.68
N ALA A 41 19.15 4.75 8.80
CA ALA A 41 19.12 6.22 8.86
C ALA A 41 20.22 6.87 8.03
N ALA A 42 21.41 6.26 7.93
CA ALA A 42 22.48 6.72 7.06
C ALA A 42 22.15 6.49 5.58
N LEU A 43 21.50 5.37 5.23
CA LEU A 43 21.00 5.06 3.88
C LEU A 43 19.86 5.99 3.46
N LEU A 44 19.00 6.42 4.39
CA LEU A 44 17.97 7.45 4.18
C LEU A 44 18.58 8.76 3.68
N ARG A 45 19.67 9.19 4.27
CA ARG A 45 20.38 10.40 3.87
C ARG A 45 21.00 10.29 2.47
N ALA A 46 21.28 9.09 2.00
CA ALA A 46 21.82 8.80 0.67
C ALA A 46 20.75 8.52 -0.40
N GLY A 47 19.43 8.58 -0.07
CA GLY A 47 18.33 8.21 -0.97
C GLY A 47 18.17 6.69 -1.18
N ALA A 48 19.03 5.88 -0.58
CA ALA A 48 19.03 4.43 -0.76
C ALA A 48 17.93 3.72 0.04
N LEU A 49 17.36 4.36 1.06
CA LEU A 49 16.27 3.78 1.84
C LEU A 49 14.99 3.66 1.01
N GLN A 50 14.68 4.64 0.18
CA GLN A 50 13.55 4.55 -0.74
C GLN A 50 13.67 3.30 -1.63
N ALA A 51 14.84 3.05 -2.21
CA ALA A 51 15.10 1.86 -3.01
C ALA A 51 15.03 0.58 -2.16
N ALA A 52 15.51 0.59 -0.92
CA ALA A 52 15.48 -0.55 -0.02
C ALA A 52 14.05 -0.89 0.44
N ILE A 53 13.22 0.11 0.71
CA ILE A 53 11.80 -0.08 1.03
C ILE A 53 11.05 -0.60 -0.20
N PHE A 54 11.25 -0.02 -1.36
CA PHE A 54 10.61 -0.46 -2.60
C PHE A 54 11.02 -1.88 -3.00
N ASN A 55 12.24 -2.31 -2.68
CA ASN A 55 12.73 -3.65 -2.95
C ASN A 55 12.60 -4.62 -1.77
N SER A 56 12.01 -4.18 -0.66
CA SER A 56 11.82 -5.05 0.49
C SER A 56 10.78 -6.12 0.20
N ALA A 57 11.17 -7.38 0.40
CA ALA A 57 10.26 -8.51 0.30
C ALA A 57 9.26 -8.60 1.47
N HIS A 58 9.47 -7.80 2.51
CA HIS A 58 8.67 -7.82 3.75
C HIS A 58 7.57 -6.76 3.76
N PHE A 59 7.63 -5.78 2.86
CA PHE A 59 6.61 -4.74 2.74
C PHE A 59 6.03 -4.75 1.34
N SER A 60 4.72 -4.77 1.26
CA SER A 60 4.03 -4.54 0.01
C SER A 60 3.84 -3.03 -0.19
N SER A 61 4.31 -2.53 -1.32
CA SER A 61 4.12 -1.15 -1.73
C SER A 61 3.54 -1.11 -3.13
N ILE A 62 2.42 -0.41 -3.26
CA ILE A 62 1.71 -0.20 -4.52
C ILE A 62 1.57 1.29 -4.72
N ALA A 63 2.10 1.81 -5.82
CA ALA A 63 1.89 3.20 -6.20
C ALA A 63 1.08 3.30 -7.48
N THR A 64 0.21 4.29 -7.54
CA THR A 64 -0.65 4.54 -8.69
C THR A 64 -0.40 5.94 -9.25
N ASP A 65 -0.86 6.17 -10.47
CA ASP A 65 -1.05 7.52 -10.98
C ASP A 65 -2.34 8.15 -10.41
N ALA A 66 -2.64 9.37 -10.83
CA ALA A 66 -3.84 10.10 -10.39
C ALA A 66 -5.16 9.42 -10.82
N ALA A 67 -5.13 8.62 -11.87
CA ALA A 67 -6.29 7.86 -12.33
C ALA A 67 -6.48 6.53 -11.58
N GLY A 68 -5.54 6.17 -10.71
CA GLY A 68 -5.56 4.94 -9.93
C GLY A 68 -4.88 3.76 -10.59
N VAL A 69 -4.30 3.94 -11.77
CA VAL A 69 -3.61 2.87 -12.46
C VAL A 69 -2.27 2.58 -11.79
N ILE A 70 -2.04 1.32 -11.44
CA ILE A 70 -0.82 0.88 -10.78
C ILE A 70 0.40 1.18 -11.65
N GLN A 71 1.36 1.89 -11.09
CA GLN A 71 2.64 2.23 -11.72
C GLN A 71 3.82 1.50 -11.08
N ILE A 72 3.70 1.21 -9.77
CA ILE A 72 4.69 0.46 -9.02
C ILE A 72 3.98 -0.65 -8.26
N PHE A 73 4.52 -1.84 -8.37
CA PHE A 73 4.10 -3.03 -7.65
C PHE A 73 5.37 -3.75 -7.23
N ASN A 74 5.78 -3.57 -5.99
CA ASN A 74 7.10 -4.02 -5.54
C ASN A 74 7.17 -5.54 -5.34
N VAL A 75 8.36 -6.06 -5.09
CA VAL A 75 8.60 -7.50 -4.86
C VAL A 75 7.79 -8.03 -3.66
N GLY A 76 7.63 -7.22 -2.61
CA GLY A 76 6.78 -7.57 -1.47
C GLY A 76 5.32 -7.77 -1.87
N ALA A 77 4.79 -6.90 -2.71
CA ALA A 77 3.44 -7.02 -3.26
C ALA A 77 3.29 -8.27 -4.13
N GLU A 78 4.26 -8.55 -5.00
CA GLU A 78 4.24 -9.77 -5.82
C GLU A 78 4.20 -11.04 -4.97
N ARG A 79 5.03 -11.10 -3.93
CA ARG A 79 5.07 -12.26 -3.03
C ARG A 79 3.81 -12.43 -2.20
N MET A 80 3.27 -11.34 -1.67
CA MET A 80 2.08 -11.37 -0.82
C MET A 80 0.82 -11.68 -1.62
N LEU A 81 0.69 -11.11 -2.81
CA LEU A 81 -0.54 -11.14 -3.59
C LEU A 81 -0.50 -12.16 -4.74
N GLY A 82 0.68 -12.66 -5.10
CA GLY A 82 0.85 -13.71 -6.10
C GLY A 82 0.75 -13.22 -7.55
N TYR A 83 0.58 -11.94 -7.78
CA TYR A 83 0.60 -11.34 -9.13
C TYR A 83 2.03 -10.96 -9.50
N ALA A 84 2.38 -11.08 -10.77
CA ALA A 84 3.57 -10.43 -11.29
C ALA A 84 3.30 -8.94 -11.55
N ALA A 85 4.26 -8.07 -11.26
CA ALA A 85 4.11 -6.63 -11.51
C ALA A 85 3.77 -6.35 -12.98
N ALA A 86 4.36 -7.09 -13.92
CA ALA A 86 4.10 -6.95 -15.34
C ALA A 86 2.62 -7.20 -15.74
N ASP A 87 1.89 -7.97 -14.94
CA ASP A 87 0.48 -8.27 -15.19
C ASP A 87 -0.46 -7.16 -14.72
N LEU A 88 -0.01 -6.32 -13.79
CA LEU A 88 -0.85 -5.30 -13.15
C LEU A 88 -0.44 -3.86 -13.50
N VAL A 89 0.85 -3.61 -13.66
CA VAL A 89 1.37 -2.27 -13.96
C VAL A 89 0.85 -1.76 -15.29
N ASN A 90 0.39 -0.51 -15.33
CA ASN A 90 -0.27 0.14 -16.46
C ASN A 90 -1.59 -0.50 -16.92
N GLN A 91 -2.18 -1.43 -16.16
CA GLN A 91 -3.38 -2.15 -16.56
C GLN A 91 -4.49 -2.09 -15.51
N ASN A 92 -4.14 -2.27 -14.24
CA ASN A 92 -5.11 -2.46 -13.16
C ASN A 92 -5.00 -1.36 -12.11
N THR A 93 -6.04 -1.25 -11.30
CA THR A 93 -6.08 -0.44 -10.09
C THR A 93 -6.02 -1.33 -8.84
N PRO A 94 -5.66 -0.82 -7.65
CA PRO A 94 -5.73 -1.59 -6.42
C PRO A 94 -7.14 -2.12 -6.10
N ALA A 95 -8.17 -1.44 -6.58
CA ALA A 95 -9.55 -1.89 -6.41
C ALA A 95 -9.83 -3.22 -7.13
N ASP A 96 -9.19 -3.47 -8.27
CA ASP A 96 -9.41 -4.68 -9.07
C ASP A 96 -8.90 -5.96 -8.40
N ILE A 97 -7.99 -5.82 -7.45
CA ILE A 97 -7.42 -6.91 -6.66
C ILE A 97 -7.91 -6.93 -5.20
N SER A 98 -8.95 -6.18 -4.89
CA SER A 98 -9.56 -6.06 -3.56
C SER A 98 -10.95 -6.69 -3.52
N ASP A 99 -11.45 -7.00 -2.32
CA ASP A 99 -12.83 -7.48 -2.18
C ASP A 99 -13.83 -6.40 -2.59
N PRO A 100 -14.62 -6.64 -3.64
CA PRO A 100 -15.56 -5.63 -4.14
C PRO A 100 -16.65 -5.28 -3.12
N ARG A 101 -17.02 -6.19 -2.22
CA ARG A 101 -18.03 -5.94 -1.19
C ARG A 101 -17.53 -4.94 -0.15
N GLU A 102 -16.27 -5.06 0.24
CA GLU A 102 -15.64 -4.13 1.18
C GLU A 102 -15.45 -2.75 0.57
N ILE A 103 -15.12 -2.66 -0.72
CA ILE A 103 -15.02 -1.39 -1.45
C ILE A 103 -16.38 -0.69 -1.52
N ILE A 104 -17.46 -1.43 -1.81
CA ILE A 104 -18.81 -0.88 -1.83
C ILE A 104 -19.21 -0.39 -0.44
N ALA A 105 -18.99 -1.19 0.60
CA ALA A 105 -19.27 -0.81 1.98
C ALA A 105 -18.50 0.45 2.41
N ARG A 106 -17.23 0.54 2.03
CA ARG A 106 -16.40 1.71 2.30
C ARG A 106 -16.90 2.96 1.57
N ALA A 107 -17.25 2.85 0.30
CA ALA A 107 -17.83 3.95 -0.47
C ALA A 107 -19.14 4.47 0.16
N THR A 108 -19.98 3.56 0.61
CA THR A 108 -21.25 3.91 1.30
C THR A 108 -20.98 4.63 2.63
N ALA A 109 -20.06 4.09 3.44
CA ALA A 109 -19.71 4.69 4.73
C ALA A 109 -19.09 6.09 4.57
N LEU A 110 -18.18 6.27 3.63
CA LEU A 110 -17.57 7.56 3.33
C LEU A 110 -18.58 8.57 2.76
N SER A 111 -19.50 8.11 1.91
CA SER A 111 -20.57 8.97 1.38
C SER A 111 -21.47 9.52 2.48
N LEU A 112 -21.77 8.71 3.50
CA LEU A 112 -22.53 9.14 4.67
C LEU A 112 -21.70 10.07 5.57
N GLU A 113 -20.43 9.74 5.83
CA GLU A 113 -19.55 10.52 6.69
C GLU A 113 -19.31 11.94 6.13
N PHE A 114 -19.11 12.06 4.84
CA PHE A 114 -18.77 13.33 4.18
C PHE A 114 -19.95 14.02 3.48
N GLY A 115 -21.12 13.42 3.47
CA GLY A 115 -22.31 14.00 2.85
C GLY A 115 -22.19 14.23 1.34
N THR A 116 -21.37 13.45 0.64
CA THR A 116 -21.16 13.53 -0.79
C THR A 116 -21.13 12.14 -1.41
N PRO A 117 -21.68 11.96 -2.64
CA PRO A 117 -21.60 10.67 -3.31
C PRO A 117 -20.15 10.28 -3.63
N ILE A 118 -19.73 9.08 -3.19
CA ILE A 118 -18.43 8.52 -3.47
C ILE A 118 -18.65 7.19 -4.17
N ALA A 119 -18.12 7.06 -5.39
CA ALA A 119 -18.24 5.85 -6.18
C ALA A 119 -17.42 4.70 -5.57
N PRO A 120 -17.92 3.46 -5.58
CA PRO A 120 -17.12 2.31 -5.24
C PRO A 120 -16.02 2.11 -6.30
N GLY A 121 -14.80 1.84 -5.82
CA GLY A 121 -13.63 1.66 -6.65
C GLY A 121 -12.42 2.38 -6.08
N PHE A 122 -11.50 2.78 -6.93
CA PHE A 122 -10.26 3.46 -6.51
C PHE A 122 -10.53 4.75 -5.72
N GLU A 123 -11.54 5.53 -6.11
CA GLU A 123 -11.92 6.76 -5.38
C GLU A 123 -12.20 6.47 -3.89
N ALA A 124 -12.93 5.41 -3.58
CA ALA A 124 -13.22 5.04 -2.20
C ALA A 124 -11.96 4.65 -1.41
N LEU A 125 -10.96 4.10 -2.08
CA LEU A 125 -9.69 3.72 -1.44
C LEU A 125 -8.83 4.92 -1.06
N VAL A 126 -8.89 6.01 -1.82
CA VAL A 126 -7.98 7.16 -1.67
C VAL A 126 -8.68 8.43 -1.22
N PHE A 127 -9.98 8.40 -0.98
CA PHE A 127 -10.80 9.58 -0.73
C PHE A 127 -10.25 10.48 0.39
N LYS A 128 -9.94 9.92 1.55
CA LYS A 128 -9.38 10.67 2.68
C LYS A 128 -7.97 11.18 2.38
N ALA A 129 -7.12 10.31 1.85
CA ALA A 129 -5.74 10.67 1.53
C ALA A 129 -5.64 11.79 0.49
N SER A 130 -6.53 11.80 -0.50
CA SER A 130 -6.60 12.88 -1.50
C SER A 130 -6.95 14.25 -0.90
N ARG A 131 -7.51 14.25 0.32
CA ARG A 131 -7.86 15.45 1.10
C ARG A 131 -6.89 15.74 2.24
N THR A 132 -5.71 15.13 2.23
CA THR A 132 -4.72 15.24 3.32
C THR A 132 -5.19 14.72 4.69
N ILE A 133 -6.16 13.83 4.70
CA ILE A 133 -6.61 13.14 5.90
C ILE A 133 -5.87 11.81 5.97
N GLU A 134 -5.23 11.53 7.09
CA GLU A 134 -4.61 10.22 7.31
C GLU A 134 -5.64 9.11 7.14
N ASP A 135 -5.28 8.10 6.36
CA ASP A 135 -6.19 7.03 6.00
C ASP A 135 -5.52 5.67 6.20
N ILE A 136 -5.89 5.04 7.30
CA ILE A 136 -5.46 3.69 7.65
C ILE A 136 -6.72 2.87 7.87
N TYR A 137 -6.86 1.78 7.14
CA TYR A 137 -8.05 0.93 7.22
C TYR A 137 -7.75 -0.53 6.89
N GLU A 138 -8.66 -1.41 7.29
CA GLU A 138 -8.61 -2.82 6.92
C GLU A 138 -9.24 -3.04 5.54
N LEU A 139 -8.63 -3.89 4.74
CA LEU A 139 -9.10 -4.29 3.43
C LEU A 139 -8.66 -5.71 3.13
N THR A 140 -9.53 -6.50 2.51
CA THR A 140 -9.19 -7.84 2.05
C THR A 140 -8.78 -7.79 0.58
N TYR A 141 -7.55 -8.21 0.31
CA TYR A 141 -7.07 -8.45 -1.05
C TYR A 141 -7.40 -9.86 -1.52
N ILE A 142 -7.66 -9.98 -2.80
CA ILE A 142 -7.84 -11.27 -3.48
C ILE A 142 -6.55 -11.60 -4.20
N ARG A 143 -5.85 -12.64 -3.74
CA ARG A 143 -4.63 -13.12 -4.39
C ARG A 143 -4.92 -13.70 -5.78
N LYS A 144 -3.88 -13.84 -6.58
CA LYS A 144 -4.00 -14.45 -7.93
C LYS A 144 -4.62 -15.85 -7.91
N ASP A 145 -4.37 -16.63 -6.87
CA ASP A 145 -4.96 -17.97 -6.70
C ASP A 145 -6.43 -17.94 -6.18
N GLY A 146 -7.00 -16.76 -5.97
CA GLY A 146 -8.35 -16.57 -5.44
C GLY A 146 -8.44 -16.58 -3.91
N SER A 147 -7.34 -16.84 -3.20
CA SER A 147 -7.32 -16.78 -1.74
C SER A 147 -7.43 -15.34 -1.22
N ARG A 148 -7.90 -15.19 -0.01
CA ARG A 148 -8.17 -13.90 0.63
C ARG A 148 -7.02 -13.53 1.58
N LEU A 149 -6.53 -12.32 1.48
CA LEU A 149 -5.51 -11.77 2.35
C LEU A 149 -6.06 -10.53 3.08
N PRO A 150 -6.43 -10.66 4.36
CA PRO A 150 -6.72 -9.49 5.18
C PRO A 150 -5.47 -8.63 5.37
N ALA A 151 -5.60 -7.34 5.15
CA ALA A 151 -4.50 -6.39 5.24
C ALA A 151 -4.92 -5.11 5.94
N VAL A 152 -3.97 -4.45 6.60
CA VAL A 152 -4.10 -3.06 7.01
C VAL A 152 -3.43 -2.20 5.95
N VAL A 153 -4.19 -1.27 5.41
CA VAL A 153 -3.77 -0.41 4.31
C VAL A 153 -3.53 0.99 4.84
N SER A 154 -2.35 1.53 4.61
CA SER A 154 -2.03 2.93 4.83
C SER A 154 -1.91 3.64 3.48
N VAL A 155 -2.67 4.70 3.29
CA VAL A 155 -2.74 5.42 2.02
C VAL A 155 -2.22 6.83 2.20
N THR A 156 -1.28 7.20 1.34
CA THR A 156 -0.69 8.54 1.31
C THR A 156 -0.76 9.10 -0.11
N ALA A 157 -1.31 10.30 -0.26
CA ALA A 157 -1.26 11.04 -1.51
C ALA A 157 0.04 11.83 -1.60
N LEU A 158 0.81 11.59 -2.66
CA LEU A 158 2.00 12.38 -2.96
C LEU A 158 1.58 13.63 -3.73
N ARG A 159 2.03 14.77 -3.26
CA ARG A 159 1.84 16.08 -3.92
C ARG A 159 3.17 16.62 -4.40
N ASP A 160 3.13 17.31 -5.51
CA ASP A 160 4.25 18.12 -6.01
C ASP A 160 4.41 19.39 -5.16
#